data_d358be23b53e9bdbac03eb516018408d
#
_entry.id   d358be23b53e9bdbac03eb516018408d
#
_cell.length_a   1.000
_cell.length_b   1.000
_cell.length_c   1.000
_cell.angle_alpha   90.00
_cell.angle_beta   90.00
_cell.angle_gamma   90.00
#
_symmetry.space_group_name_H-M   'P 1'
#
loop_
_entity.id
_entity.type
_entity.pdbx_description
1 polymer ?
#
loop_
_entity_poly.entity_id
_entity_poly.type
_entity_poly.pdbx_seq_one_letter_code
_entity_poly.pdbx_strand_id
1 'polypeptide(L)'
;MSVRRLAAVAAALFLVAVLRSDASAQVRASELGKVAQTVDGTTITVVASRPAVRGRDPIFGGVVYWGEVWTPGANWAATVEVNKDVTVNGHALAKGKYSLWMVVQPEEWEIVFHPKARLFHLAHPGPSDDQVRFKVKPTEAPHLETMTFSFPIVEPSGTVLSLRWATTEVSLRFDVQPSQVLTVAKNVVEPYLGAYEIAFVGEDMPPPGRFETYYEGDMLKVRWGFAERMADEMILIRVTDEWYNAGFLKGGALYDVWGGVLEFTVDSDRATGFEFRDDDDTVFARGTRLD
;
A
#
# COMPACT_ATOMS: atom_id res chain seq x y z
N MET A 1 44.37 -31.31 29.18
CA MET A 1 43.99 -30.32 28.11
C MET A 1 45.21 -29.50 27.80
N SER A 2 45.61 -29.35 26.53
CA SER A 2 46.83 -28.63 26.17
C SER A 2 46.62 -27.10 26.31
N VAL A 3 47.65 -26.38 26.66
CA VAL A 3 47.66 -24.91 26.82
C VAL A 3 47.07 -24.20 25.59
N ARG A 4 47.24 -24.78 24.39
CA ARG A 4 46.66 -24.27 23.14
C ARG A 4 45.13 -24.32 23.12
N ARG A 5 44.51 -25.32 23.75
CA ARG A 5 43.02 -25.41 23.84
C ARG A 5 42.43 -24.41 24.83
N LEU A 6 43.13 -24.16 25.92
CA LEU A 6 42.75 -23.11 26.91
C LEU A 6 42.84 -21.70 26.31
N ALA A 7 43.89 -21.42 25.52
CA ALA A 7 44.05 -20.13 24.85
C ALA A 7 42.98 -19.90 23.78
N ALA A 8 42.58 -20.95 23.01
CA ALA A 8 41.50 -20.85 22.01
C ALA A 8 40.12 -20.62 22.64
N VAL A 9 39.84 -21.26 23.78
CA VAL A 9 38.58 -21.06 24.54
C VAL A 9 38.52 -19.65 25.13
N ALA A 10 39.63 -19.17 25.70
CA ALA A 10 39.71 -17.81 26.25
C ALA A 10 39.55 -16.75 25.15
N ALA A 11 40.14 -16.95 23.97
CA ALA A 11 40.00 -16.05 22.82
C ALA A 11 38.55 -16.05 22.28
N ALA A 12 37.88 -17.19 22.22
CA ALA A 12 36.49 -17.28 21.81
C ALA A 12 35.52 -16.61 22.81
N LEU A 13 35.79 -16.76 24.13
CA LEU A 13 35.00 -16.07 25.17
C LEU A 13 35.22 -14.57 25.16
N PHE A 14 36.44 -14.11 24.84
CA PHE A 14 36.72 -12.67 24.70
C PHE A 14 36.06 -12.08 23.44
N LEU A 15 36.02 -12.82 22.33
CA LEU A 15 35.37 -12.39 21.10
C LEU A 15 33.82 -12.28 21.27
N VAL A 16 33.21 -13.19 22.02
CA VAL A 16 31.75 -13.13 22.35
C VAL A 16 31.44 -11.98 23.29
N ALA A 17 32.34 -11.60 24.18
CA ALA A 17 32.18 -10.44 25.08
C ALA A 17 32.26 -9.11 24.32
N VAL A 18 33.14 -9.00 23.33
CA VAL A 18 33.32 -7.78 22.51
C VAL A 18 32.14 -7.57 21.52
N LEU A 19 31.41 -8.62 21.17
CA LEU A 19 30.22 -8.51 20.28
C LEU A 19 28.93 -8.13 21.02
N ARG A 20 28.93 -8.02 22.34
CA ARG A 20 27.88 -7.33 23.08
C ARG A 20 28.16 -5.84 23.08
N SER A 21 27.97 -5.18 21.94
CA SER A 21 27.66 -3.78 21.96
C SER A 21 26.31 -3.66 22.67
N ASP A 22 26.34 -3.37 23.97
CA ASP A 22 25.17 -2.81 24.64
C ASP A 22 24.79 -1.57 23.83
N ALA A 23 23.80 -1.70 22.94
CA ALA A 23 23.15 -0.56 22.40
C ALA A 23 22.53 0.14 23.60
N SER A 24 23.27 1.10 24.20
CA SER A 24 22.76 1.85 25.33
C SER A 24 21.51 2.56 24.82
N ALA A 25 20.36 2.07 25.25
CA ALA A 25 19.08 2.68 24.94
C ALA A 25 19.09 4.09 25.52
N GLN A 26 19.28 5.09 24.68
CA GLN A 26 19.20 6.48 25.09
C GLN A 26 17.72 6.82 25.31
N VAL A 27 17.35 7.09 26.56
CA VAL A 27 16.00 7.61 26.87
C VAL A 27 15.82 8.97 26.19
N ARG A 28 14.84 9.09 25.33
CA ARG A 28 14.51 10.32 24.60
C ARG A 28 13.16 10.85 25.04
N ALA A 29 13.06 12.16 25.12
CA ALA A 29 11.79 12.82 25.42
C ALA A 29 10.74 12.61 24.33
N SER A 30 11.15 12.31 23.11
CA SER A 30 10.32 11.98 21.95
C SER A 30 10.93 10.75 21.28
N GLU A 31 10.37 9.59 21.55
CA GLU A 31 10.85 8.32 21.01
C GLU A 31 10.60 8.23 19.50
N LEU A 32 11.49 7.53 18.82
CA LEU A 32 11.38 7.28 17.40
C LEU A 32 10.30 6.23 17.13
N GLY A 33 9.36 6.56 16.25
CA GLY A 33 8.35 5.64 15.73
C GLY A 33 8.52 5.41 14.23
N LYS A 34 8.09 4.25 13.78
CA LYS A 34 7.97 3.89 12.37
C LYS A 34 6.60 3.28 12.12
N VAL A 35 5.95 3.71 11.04
CA VAL A 35 4.73 3.10 10.52
C VAL A 35 4.90 2.91 9.01
N ALA A 36 4.35 1.83 8.48
CA ALA A 36 4.38 1.55 7.05
C ALA A 36 3.08 0.91 6.60
N GLN A 37 2.66 1.22 5.38
CA GLN A 37 1.52 0.60 4.71
C GLN A 37 1.93 0.22 3.30
N THR A 38 1.60 -1.00 2.91
CA THR A 38 1.74 -1.48 1.52
C THR A 38 0.36 -1.53 0.88
N VAL A 39 0.26 -0.98 -0.32
CA VAL A 39 -0.94 -1.00 -1.17
C VAL A 39 -0.48 -1.38 -2.57
N ASP A 40 -1.01 -2.45 -3.11
CA ASP A 40 -0.69 -2.96 -4.46
C ASP A 40 0.82 -2.97 -4.79
N GLY A 41 1.62 -3.52 -3.85
CA GLY A 41 3.07 -3.59 -3.96
C GLY A 41 3.81 -2.24 -3.84
N THR A 42 3.09 -1.15 -3.58
CA THR A 42 3.66 0.17 -3.23
C THR A 42 3.69 0.33 -1.72
N THR A 43 4.86 0.54 -1.15
CA THR A 43 5.03 0.73 0.30
C THR A 43 5.32 2.18 0.62
N ILE A 44 4.52 2.76 1.51
CA ILE A 44 4.72 4.08 2.11
C ILE A 44 5.22 3.87 3.55
N THR A 45 6.38 4.43 3.89
CA THR A 45 6.97 4.33 5.22
C THR A 45 7.16 5.71 5.82
N VAL A 46 6.71 5.90 7.05
CA VAL A 46 6.92 7.14 7.81
C VAL A 46 7.77 6.84 9.04
N VAL A 47 8.81 7.66 9.26
CA VAL A 47 9.66 7.60 10.45
C VAL A 47 9.71 8.99 11.08
N ALA A 48 9.32 9.10 12.34
CA ALA A 48 9.30 10.36 13.07
C ALA A 48 9.56 10.15 14.57
N SER A 49 10.20 11.12 15.21
CA SER A 49 10.19 11.18 16.68
C SER A 49 8.84 11.71 17.14
N ARG A 50 8.27 11.09 18.17
CA ARG A 50 6.87 11.28 18.58
C ARG A 50 6.77 12.10 19.88
N PRO A 51 6.67 13.44 19.80
CA PRO A 51 6.48 14.27 20.99
C PRO A 51 5.10 14.05 21.63
N ALA A 52 5.01 14.22 22.94
CA ALA A 52 3.76 14.24 23.70
C ALA A 52 3.34 15.67 24.02
N VAL A 53 2.06 15.91 24.25
CA VAL A 53 1.49 17.23 24.61
C VAL A 53 2.04 17.71 25.95
N ARG A 54 2.06 16.87 26.96
CA ARG A 54 2.62 17.17 28.31
C ARG A 54 2.03 18.44 28.92
N GLY A 55 0.72 18.62 28.81
CA GLY A 55 0.02 19.77 29.34
C GLY A 55 0.28 21.09 28.62
N ARG A 56 0.99 21.09 27.49
CA ARG A 56 1.17 22.30 26.66
C ARG A 56 -0.09 22.54 25.84
N ASP A 57 -0.70 23.68 25.97
CA ASP A 57 -1.93 24.07 25.28
C ASP A 57 -1.92 25.58 25.00
N PRO A 58 -2.18 26.03 23.77
CA PRO A 58 -2.37 25.21 22.57
C PRO A 58 -1.05 24.66 21.99
N ILE A 59 -1.12 23.50 21.30
CA ILE A 59 0.03 23.00 20.56
C ILE A 59 0.26 23.86 19.31
N PHE A 60 -0.74 23.97 18.42
CA PHE A 60 -0.66 24.80 17.22
C PHE A 60 -1.12 26.22 17.52
N GLY A 61 -0.31 27.20 17.15
CA GLY A 61 -0.44 28.60 17.56
C GLY A 61 0.22 28.93 18.90
N GLY A 62 0.76 27.93 19.60
CA GLY A 62 1.45 28.08 20.86
C GLY A 62 2.84 27.45 20.86
N VAL A 63 2.94 26.10 20.84
CA VAL A 63 4.22 25.37 20.78
C VAL A 63 4.80 25.39 19.38
N VAL A 64 3.96 25.18 18.36
CA VAL A 64 4.25 25.38 16.94
C VAL A 64 3.59 26.68 16.53
N TYR A 65 4.36 27.70 16.17
CA TYR A 65 3.83 29.02 15.86
C TYR A 65 3.17 29.07 14.48
N TRP A 66 2.13 29.90 14.34
CA TRP A 66 1.52 30.15 13.05
C TRP A 66 2.53 30.75 12.05
N GLY A 67 2.59 30.19 10.85
CA GLY A 67 3.55 30.58 9.81
C GLY A 67 4.92 29.90 9.93
N GLU A 68 5.15 29.10 10.98
CA GLU A 68 6.41 28.37 11.15
C GLU A 68 6.51 27.22 10.13
N VAL A 69 7.71 27.07 9.58
CA VAL A 69 8.08 25.86 8.81
C VAL A 69 8.47 24.77 9.79
N TRP A 70 7.55 23.93 10.14
CA TRP A 70 7.70 22.90 11.15
C TRP A 70 7.79 21.50 10.52
N THR A 71 8.59 20.62 11.10
CA THR A 71 8.55 19.18 10.77
C THR A 71 7.77 18.44 11.85
N PRO A 72 6.81 17.55 11.49
CA PRO A 72 6.02 16.81 12.47
C PRO A 72 6.88 15.76 13.19
N GLY A 73 7.57 16.22 14.25
CA GLY A 73 8.51 15.39 14.98
C GLY A 73 9.33 16.17 16.00
N ALA A 74 10.47 15.63 16.31
CA ALA A 74 11.50 16.24 17.16
C ALA A 74 12.89 15.76 16.71
N ASN A 75 13.91 16.56 16.92
CA ASN A 75 15.31 16.33 16.54
C ASN A 75 15.50 16.32 15.00
N TRP A 76 15.45 15.15 14.37
CA TRP A 76 15.50 15.04 12.92
C TRP A 76 14.09 15.17 12.34
N ALA A 77 14.01 15.74 11.15
CA ALA A 77 12.77 15.85 10.43
C ALA A 77 12.11 14.48 10.24
N ALA A 78 10.79 14.43 10.33
CA ALA A 78 10.03 13.26 9.93
C ALA A 78 10.37 12.92 8.47
N THR A 79 10.41 11.63 8.14
CA THR A 79 10.65 11.19 6.77
C THR A 79 9.48 10.38 6.25
N VAL A 80 9.17 10.59 4.98
CA VAL A 80 8.25 9.75 4.21
C VAL A 80 9.07 9.13 3.08
N GLU A 81 8.98 7.80 2.95
CA GLU A 81 9.67 7.03 1.92
C GLU A 81 8.63 6.24 1.12
N VAL A 82 8.72 6.32 -0.20
CA VAL A 82 7.88 5.58 -1.14
C VAL A 82 8.77 4.76 -2.07
N ASN A 83 8.48 3.46 -2.23
CA ASN A 83 9.29 2.55 -3.05
C ASN A 83 8.91 2.57 -4.54
N LYS A 84 7.82 3.22 -4.91
CA LYS A 84 7.36 3.48 -6.28
C LYS A 84 6.82 4.90 -6.38
N ASP A 85 6.65 5.40 -7.61
CA ASP A 85 6.01 6.68 -7.86
C ASP A 85 4.54 6.63 -7.41
N VAL A 86 4.09 7.69 -6.76
CA VAL A 86 2.71 7.83 -6.25
C VAL A 86 2.19 9.23 -6.56
N THR A 87 0.90 9.48 -6.32
CA THR A 87 0.41 10.84 -6.14
C THR A 87 0.02 11.07 -4.68
N VAL A 88 0.23 12.27 -4.18
CA VAL A 88 -0.19 12.70 -2.85
C VAL A 88 -1.12 13.88 -2.99
N ASN A 89 -2.40 13.73 -2.60
CA ASN A 89 -3.44 14.73 -2.83
C ASN A 89 -3.48 15.23 -4.28
N GLY A 90 -3.26 14.32 -5.26
CA GLY A 90 -3.21 14.64 -6.69
C GLY A 90 -1.89 15.20 -7.22
N HIS A 91 -0.88 15.40 -6.35
CA HIS A 91 0.45 15.87 -6.73
C HIS A 91 1.42 14.69 -6.90
N ALA A 92 2.14 14.65 -8.03
CA ALA A 92 3.11 13.59 -8.30
C ALA A 92 4.25 13.63 -7.28
N LEU A 93 4.57 12.47 -6.70
CA LEU A 93 5.69 12.25 -5.82
C LEU A 93 6.48 11.04 -6.33
N ALA A 94 7.68 11.26 -6.85
CA ALA A 94 8.54 10.20 -7.36
C ALA A 94 8.97 9.25 -6.23
N LYS A 95 9.33 8.02 -6.60
CA LYS A 95 9.91 7.08 -5.64
C LYS A 95 11.13 7.71 -4.96
N GLY A 96 11.22 7.58 -3.64
CA GLY A 96 12.32 8.20 -2.90
C GLY A 96 12.03 8.34 -1.42
N LYS A 97 12.95 8.99 -0.74
CA LYS A 97 12.83 9.32 0.68
C LYS A 97 12.93 10.83 0.85
N TYR A 98 11.93 11.40 1.50
CA TYR A 98 11.75 12.83 1.67
C TYR A 98 11.73 13.20 3.15
N SER A 99 12.21 14.39 3.52
CA SER A 99 11.81 14.98 4.80
C SER A 99 10.45 15.67 4.63
N LEU A 100 9.58 15.47 5.62
CA LEU A 100 8.23 16.05 5.67
C LEU A 100 8.24 17.32 6.49
N TRP A 101 7.73 18.40 5.90
CA TRP A 101 7.59 19.69 6.56
C TRP A 101 6.18 20.24 6.34
N MET A 102 5.77 21.11 7.23
CA MET A 102 4.45 21.75 7.20
C MET A 102 4.60 23.23 7.57
N VAL A 103 3.96 24.11 6.81
CA VAL A 103 3.76 25.50 7.22
C VAL A 103 2.37 25.59 7.84
N VAL A 104 2.33 25.68 9.15
CA VAL A 104 1.06 25.62 9.89
C VAL A 104 0.38 26.98 9.94
N GLN A 105 -0.93 27.02 9.68
CA GLN A 105 -1.78 28.20 9.76
C GLN A 105 -3.13 27.81 10.39
N PRO A 106 -3.92 28.75 10.88
CA PRO A 106 -5.20 28.43 11.53
C PRO A 106 -6.18 27.63 10.66
N GLU A 107 -6.25 27.93 9.35
CA GLU A 107 -7.29 27.39 8.47
C GLU A 107 -6.75 26.37 7.46
N GLU A 108 -5.50 26.53 7.01
CA GLU A 108 -4.93 25.73 5.93
C GLU A 108 -3.43 25.57 6.12
N TRP A 109 -2.93 24.34 6.06
CA TRP A 109 -1.50 24.04 6.17
C TRP A 109 -0.90 23.75 4.81
N GLU A 110 0.32 24.21 4.58
CA GLU A 110 1.09 23.80 3.41
C GLU A 110 1.95 22.60 3.76
N ILE A 111 1.81 21.52 3.03
CA ILE A 111 2.60 20.30 3.14
C ILE A 111 3.79 20.39 2.19
N VAL A 112 4.96 19.98 2.65
CA VAL A 112 6.21 20.04 1.88
C VAL A 112 6.96 18.73 1.98
N PHE A 113 7.11 18.04 0.85
CA PHE A 113 8.04 16.92 0.69
C PHE A 113 9.34 17.48 0.12
N HIS A 114 10.39 17.47 0.93
CA HIS A 114 11.71 17.98 0.56
C HIS A 114 12.65 16.81 0.21
N PRO A 115 13.37 16.82 -0.93
CA PRO A 115 14.15 15.66 -1.41
C PRO A 115 15.34 15.31 -0.50
N LYS A 116 15.86 16.27 0.27
CA LYS A 116 16.88 15.99 1.27
C LYS A 116 16.24 15.39 2.52
N ALA A 117 16.26 14.06 2.61
CA ALA A 117 15.59 13.33 3.69
C ALA A 117 16.16 13.60 5.09
N ARG A 118 17.47 13.84 5.21
CA ARG A 118 18.13 14.06 6.52
C ARG A 118 18.35 15.54 6.76
N LEU A 119 17.40 16.20 7.39
CA LEU A 119 17.48 17.58 7.85
C LEU A 119 17.19 17.63 9.35
N PHE A 120 17.90 18.52 10.07
CA PHE A 120 17.58 18.78 11.46
C PHE A 120 16.37 19.71 11.56
N HIS A 121 15.56 19.59 12.60
CA HIS A 121 14.27 20.29 12.69
C HIS A 121 14.38 21.84 12.62
N LEU A 122 15.55 22.41 12.88
CA LEU A 122 15.81 23.84 12.76
C LEU A 122 16.26 24.27 11.35
N ALA A 123 16.25 23.36 10.36
CA ALA A 123 16.66 23.68 8.99
C ALA A 123 15.67 24.62 8.29
N HIS A 124 14.38 24.53 8.61
CA HIS A 124 13.30 25.38 8.06
C HIS A 124 13.44 25.64 6.54
N PRO A 125 13.39 24.62 5.69
CA PRO A 125 13.71 24.76 4.27
C PRO A 125 12.74 25.72 3.59
N GLY A 126 13.31 26.71 2.89
CA GLY A 126 12.55 27.62 2.04
C GLY A 126 12.01 26.92 0.78
N PRO A 127 11.15 27.58 -0.01
CA PRO A 127 10.65 27.04 -1.26
C PRO A 127 11.78 26.79 -2.27
N SER A 128 11.69 25.65 -3.00
CA SER A 128 12.54 25.30 -4.14
C SER A 128 11.77 24.42 -5.12
N ASP A 129 12.19 24.42 -6.40
CA ASP A 129 11.47 23.76 -7.49
C ASP A 129 11.52 22.22 -7.41
N ASP A 130 12.43 21.66 -6.62
CA ASP A 130 12.58 20.22 -6.39
C ASP A 130 11.70 19.68 -5.25
N GLN A 131 10.87 20.52 -4.63
CA GLN A 131 9.93 20.17 -3.57
C GLN A 131 8.54 19.92 -4.15
N VAL A 132 7.84 18.93 -3.57
CA VAL A 132 6.39 18.79 -3.77
C VAL A 132 5.69 19.55 -2.65
N ARG A 133 4.90 20.57 -3.04
CA ARG A 133 4.20 21.47 -2.11
C ARG A 133 2.73 21.59 -2.48
N PHE A 134 1.86 21.47 -1.48
CA PHE A 134 0.41 21.64 -1.65
C PHE A 134 -0.26 21.97 -0.32
N LYS A 135 -1.50 22.39 -0.38
CA LYS A 135 -2.26 22.82 0.79
C LYS A 135 -3.29 21.80 1.21
N VAL A 136 -3.50 21.69 2.53
CA VAL A 136 -4.51 20.84 3.16
C VAL A 136 -5.18 21.59 4.30
N LYS A 137 -6.43 21.26 4.60
CA LYS A 137 -7.14 21.77 5.75
C LYS A 137 -6.99 20.82 6.92
N PRO A 138 -6.48 21.27 8.08
CA PRO A 138 -6.52 20.46 9.28
C PRO A 138 -7.97 20.30 9.74
N THR A 139 -8.26 19.22 10.44
CA THR A 139 -9.57 18.93 11.04
C THR A 139 -9.43 18.78 12.55
N GLU A 140 -10.52 19.02 13.26
CA GLU A 140 -10.59 18.74 14.69
C GLU A 140 -10.78 17.24 14.91
N ALA A 141 -10.10 16.70 15.92
CA ALA A 141 -10.16 15.29 16.30
C ALA A 141 -10.13 15.16 17.84
N PRO A 142 -10.57 14.04 18.40
CA PRO A 142 -10.42 13.77 19.82
C PRO A 142 -8.97 13.89 20.27
N HIS A 143 -8.74 14.39 21.49
CA HIS A 143 -7.39 14.61 22.02
C HIS A 143 -6.52 13.36 21.93
N LEU A 144 -5.31 13.54 21.40
CA LEU A 144 -4.27 12.51 21.35
C LEU A 144 -2.97 13.05 21.96
N GLU A 145 -2.55 12.47 23.07
CA GLU A 145 -1.39 12.92 23.86
C GLU A 145 -0.08 12.83 23.09
N THR A 146 0.16 11.73 22.40
CA THR A 146 1.41 11.50 21.65
C THR A 146 1.15 11.69 20.16
N MET A 147 1.94 12.55 19.51
CA MET A 147 1.91 12.74 18.06
C MET A 147 2.02 11.39 17.34
N THR A 148 1.08 11.11 16.47
CA THR A 148 0.96 9.80 15.84
C THR A 148 0.70 9.91 14.35
N PHE A 149 1.50 9.18 13.58
CA PHE A 149 1.18 8.83 12.20
C PHE A 149 0.49 7.47 12.14
N SER A 150 -0.52 7.34 11.30
CA SER A 150 -1.26 6.09 11.06
C SER A 150 -1.84 6.05 9.65
N PHE A 151 -2.27 4.85 9.23
CA PHE A 151 -2.97 4.64 7.97
C PHE A 151 -4.39 4.14 8.28
N PRO A 152 -5.33 5.04 8.59
CA PRO A 152 -6.69 4.65 9.00
C PRO A 152 -7.56 4.13 7.85
N ILE A 153 -7.21 4.44 6.61
CA ILE A 153 -7.93 4.02 5.40
C ILE A 153 -6.93 3.37 4.46
N VAL A 154 -7.22 2.13 4.07
CA VAL A 154 -6.44 1.37 3.06
C VAL A 154 -7.41 0.84 2.02
N GLU A 155 -7.16 1.17 0.77
CA GLU A 155 -7.97 0.80 -0.38
C GLU A 155 -7.07 0.19 -1.46
N PRO A 156 -7.62 -0.58 -2.43
CA PRO A 156 -6.81 -1.18 -3.49
C PRO A 156 -6.00 -0.19 -4.32
N SER A 157 -6.48 1.05 -4.47
CA SER A 157 -5.85 2.11 -5.26
C SER A 157 -5.06 3.13 -4.43
N GLY A 158 -5.01 3.00 -3.09
CA GLY A 158 -4.33 3.97 -2.26
C GLY A 158 -4.59 3.85 -0.77
N THR A 159 -4.10 4.83 -0.02
CA THR A 159 -4.26 4.89 1.44
C THR A 159 -4.27 6.33 1.92
N VAL A 160 -4.76 6.55 3.13
CA VAL A 160 -4.69 7.85 3.80
C VAL A 160 -3.66 7.78 4.91
N LEU A 161 -2.63 8.62 4.85
CA LEU A 161 -1.73 8.88 5.96
C LEU A 161 -2.33 9.97 6.83
N SER A 162 -2.63 9.68 8.09
CA SER A 162 -3.10 10.63 9.09
C SER A 162 -1.97 10.99 10.05
N LEU A 163 -1.79 12.29 10.30
CA LEU A 163 -1.03 12.85 11.41
C LEU A 163 -1.99 13.39 12.45
N ARG A 164 -1.92 12.89 13.68
CA ARG A 164 -2.72 13.39 14.81
C ARG A 164 -1.85 13.83 15.97
N TRP A 165 -2.15 15.01 16.51
CA TRP A 165 -1.53 15.50 17.75
C TRP A 165 -2.44 16.51 18.45
N ALA A 166 -2.54 16.44 19.78
CA ALA A 166 -3.53 17.19 20.55
C ALA A 166 -4.96 16.97 19.97
N THR A 167 -5.65 18.01 19.58
CA THR A 167 -6.99 17.96 18.99
C THR A 167 -6.98 18.18 17.47
N THR A 168 -5.82 18.05 16.83
CA THR A 168 -5.67 18.33 15.39
C THR A 168 -5.32 17.06 14.62
N GLU A 169 -5.95 16.91 13.46
CA GLU A 169 -5.66 15.88 12.48
C GLU A 169 -5.40 16.49 11.10
N VAL A 170 -4.38 15.96 10.41
CA VAL A 170 -4.09 16.25 9.00
C VAL A 170 -4.01 14.95 8.24
N SER A 171 -4.76 14.86 7.15
CA SER A 171 -4.85 13.66 6.31
C SER A 171 -4.25 13.91 4.93
N LEU A 172 -3.41 12.99 4.46
CA LEU A 172 -2.77 13.01 3.15
C LEU A 172 -3.20 11.75 2.39
N ARG A 173 -3.88 11.91 1.27
CA ARG A 173 -4.26 10.81 0.38
C ARG A 173 -3.08 10.43 -0.51
N PHE A 174 -2.66 9.17 -0.44
CA PHE A 174 -1.71 8.57 -1.37
C PHE A 174 -2.47 7.68 -2.34
N ASP A 175 -2.33 7.95 -3.64
CA ASP A 175 -2.84 7.07 -4.69
C ASP A 175 -1.66 6.35 -5.34
N VAL A 176 -1.80 5.04 -5.55
CA VAL A 176 -0.76 4.18 -6.09
C VAL A 176 -1.05 3.81 -7.54
N GLN A 177 -0.01 3.54 -8.32
CA GLN A 177 -0.17 3.01 -9.66
C GLN A 177 -0.59 1.54 -9.57
N PRO A 178 -1.65 1.12 -10.28
CA PRO A 178 -2.05 -0.28 -10.33
C PRO A 178 -0.91 -1.17 -10.81
N SER A 179 -0.67 -2.30 -10.12
CA SER A 179 0.29 -3.32 -10.55
C SER A 179 -0.28 -4.20 -11.65
N GLN A 180 -1.60 -4.25 -11.77
CA GLN A 180 -2.33 -5.04 -12.75
C GLN A 180 -2.82 -4.20 -13.92
N VAL A 181 -2.62 -4.67 -15.14
CA VAL A 181 -3.19 -4.09 -16.36
C VAL A 181 -4.55 -4.73 -16.58
N LEU A 182 -5.63 -4.00 -16.31
CA LEU A 182 -7.00 -4.51 -16.41
C LEU A 182 -7.53 -4.52 -17.85
N THR A 183 -6.96 -3.67 -18.70
CA THR A 183 -7.38 -3.53 -20.10
C THR A 183 -6.65 -4.51 -21.01
N VAL A 184 -7.34 -4.99 -22.02
CA VAL A 184 -6.80 -5.90 -23.04
C VAL A 184 -7.44 -5.60 -24.40
N ALA A 185 -6.70 -5.71 -25.48
CA ALA A 185 -7.26 -5.48 -26.82
C ALA A 185 -8.27 -6.58 -27.18
N LYS A 186 -9.39 -6.19 -27.83
CA LYS A 186 -10.51 -7.11 -28.15
C LYS A 186 -10.07 -8.35 -28.95
N ASN A 187 -9.22 -8.15 -29.94
CA ASN A 187 -8.71 -9.23 -30.79
C ASN A 187 -7.91 -10.30 -30.02
N VAL A 188 -7.33 -9.94 -28.88
CA VAL A 188 -6.59 -10.88 -28.00
C VAL A 188 -7.53 -11.80 -27.26
N VAL A 189 -8.72 -11.30 -26.87
CA VAL A 189 -9.67 -12.05 -26.04
C VAL A 189 -10.84 -12.64 -26.85
N GLU A 190 -10.93 -12.33 -28.12
CA GLU A 190 -12.01 -12.81 -29.00
C GLU A 190 -12.19 -14.34 -29.00
N PRO A 191 -11.14 -15.18 -28.94
CA PRO A 191 -11.24 -16.62 -28.81
C PRO A 191 -11.98 -17.10 -27.56
N TYR A 192 -11.94 -16.33 -26.49
CA TYR A 192 -12.46 -16.69 -25.18
C TYR A 192 -13.90 -16.22 -24.94
N LEU A 193 -14.44 -15.33 -25.80
CA LEU A 193 -15.78 -14.80 -25.65
C LEU A 193 -16.83 -15.89 -25.89
N GLY A 194 -17.84 -15.96 -25.00
CA GLY A 194 -18.95 -16.89 -25.15
C GLY A 194 -19.48 -17.39 -23.80
N ALA A 195 -20.38 -18.36 -23.92
CA ALA A 195 -21.05 -18.98 -22.78
C ALA A 195 -20.43 -20.35 -22.47
N TYR A 196 -20.28 -20.62 -21.21
CA TYR A 196 -19.73 -21.87 -20.66
C TYR A 196 -20.66 -22.39 -19.55
N GLU A 197 -20.78 -23.71 -19.45
CA GLU A 197 -21.26 -24.35 -18.24
C GLU A 197 -20.06 -24.56 -17.28
N ILE A 198 -20.15 -23.98 -16.09
CA ILE A 198 -19.12 -24.16 -15.05
C ILE A 198 -19.62 -25.15 -14.01
N ALA A 199 -18.81 -26.16 -13.71
CA ALA A 199 -19.04 -27.14 -12.66
C ALA A 199 -17.87 -27.18 -11.68
N PHE A 200 -18.19 -27.17 -10.39
CA PHE A 200 -17.18 -27.36 -9.33
C PHE A 200 -16.75 -28.83 -9.22
N VAL A 201 -15.49 -29.05 -8.87
CA VAL A 201 -14.89 -30.36 -8.67
C VAL A 201 -14.97 -30.73 -7.19
N GLY A 202 -15.60 -31.85 -6.84
CA GLY A 202 -15.70 -32.35 -5.47
C GLY A 202 -17.06 -32.93 -5.14
N GLU A 203 -17.19 -33.45 -3.91
CA GLU A 203 -18.47 -33.95 -3.37
C GLU A 203 -19.23 -32.76 -2.75
N ASP A 204 -20.57 -32.81 -2.76
CA ASP A 204 -21.48 -31.81 -2.18
C ASP A 204 -21.29 -30.37 -2.76
N MET A 205 -20.84 -30.25 -4.00
CA MET A 205 -20.67 -28.97 -4.68
C MET A 205 -21.99 -28.41 -5.22
N PRO A 206 -22.10 -27.08 -5.40
CA PRO A 206 -23.24 -26.47 -6.06
C PRO A 206 -23.47 -27.08 -7.46
N PRO A 207 -24.73 -27.11 -7.95
CA PRO A 207 -25.00 -27.55 -9.31
C PRO A 207 -24.27 -26.69 -10.34
N PRO A 208 -23.99 -27.25 -11.54
CA PRO A 208 -23.41 -26.49 -12.64
C PRO A 208 -24.16 -25.18 -12.91
N GLY A 209 -23.41 -24.15 -13.24
CA GLY A 209 -23.95 -22.82 -13.49
C GLY A 209 -23.49 -22.23 -14.82
N ARG A 210 -24.09 -21.10 -15.21
CA ARG A 210 -23.67 -20.36 -16.40
C ARG A 210 -22.54 -19.40 -16.05
N PHE A 211 -21.50 -19.45 -16.87
CA PHE A 211 -20.35 -18.54 -16.87
C PHE A 211 -20.25 -17.94 -18.26
N GLU A 212 -20.34 -16.64 -18.40
CA GLU A 212 -20.33 -15.97 -19.68
C GLU A 212 -19.23 -14.91 -19.72
N THR A 213 -18.32 -15.02 -20.68
CA THR A 213 -17.30 -14.02 -20.95
C THR A 213 -17.76 -13.07 -22.04
N TYR A 214 -17.54 -11.78 -21.84
CA TYR A 214 -17.88 -10.73 -22.79
C TYR A 214 -16.87 -9.59 -22.73
N TYR A 215 -16.80 -8.78 -23.78
CA TYR A 215 -15.86 -7.66 -23.88
C TYR A 215 -16.60 -6.34 -23.73
N GLU A 216 -16.20 -5.54 -22.75
CA GLU A 216 -16.78 -4.22 -22.51
C GLU A 216 -15.78 -3.32 -21.77
N GLY A 217 -15.68 -2.02 -22.18
CA GLY A 217 -14.80 -1.05 -21.55
C GLY A 217 -13.32 -1.45 -21.59
N ASP A 218 -12.88 -2.02 -22.71
CA ASP A 218 -11.53 -2.52 -22.94
C ASP A 218 -11.09 -3.63 -21.95
N MET A 219 -12.04 -4.36 -21.37
CA MET A 219 -11.81 -5.44 -20.41
C MET A 219 -12.51 -6.72 -20.85
N LEU A 220 -11.94 -7.88 -20.48
CA LEU A 220 -12.61 -9.16 -20.56
C LEU A 220 -13.41 -9.35 -19.26
N LYS A 221 -14.73 -9.19 -19.36
CA LYS A 221 -15.66 -9.28 -18.23
C LYS A 221 -16.36 -10.62 -18.15
N VAL A 222 -16.89 -10.94 -16.99
CA VAL A 222 -17.58 -12.19 -16.71
C VAL A 222 -18.94 -11.91 -16.07
N ARG A 223 -19.99 -12.60 -16.56
CA ARG A 223 -21.25 -12.79 -15.84
C ARG A 223 -21.26 -14.18 -15.21
N TRP A 224 -21.29 -14.21 -13.89
CA TRP A 224 -21.35 -15.44 -13.12
C TRP A 224 -22.05 -15.18 -11.80
N GLY A 225 -23.20 -15.81 -11.59
CA GLY A 225 -24.06 -15.55 -10.42
C GLY A 225 -23.39 -15.76 -9.06
N PHE A 226 -22.27 -16.50 -9.00
CA PHE A 226 -21.44 -16.59 -7.80
C PHE A 226 -20.68 -15.29 -7.55
N ALA A 227 -20.07 -14.72 -8.58
CA ALA A 227 -19.26 -13.50 -8.48
C ALA A 227 -20.12 -12.25 -8.19
N GLU A 228 -21.36 -12.19 -8.69
CA GLU A 228 -22.30 -11.09 -8.46
C GLU A 228 -22.65 -10.86 -6.98
N ARG A 229 -22.39 -11.86 -6.11
CA ARG A 229 -22.55 -11.73 -4.65
C ARG A 229 -21.35 -11.08 -3.97
N MET A 230 -20.21 -11.02 -4.64
CA MET A 230 -18.93 -10.58 -4.07
C MET A 230 -18.56 -9.16 -4.51
N ALA A 231 -18.92 -8.79 -5.73
CA ALA A 231 -18.50 -7.54 -6.35
C ALA A 231 -19.56 -7.04 -7.36
N ASP A 232 -19.40 -5.80 -7.83
CA ASP A 232 -20.26 -5.23 -8.86
C ASP A 232 -20.01 -5.87 -10.23
N GLU A 233 -18.74 -6.18 -10.52
CA GLU A 233 -18.28 -6.80 -11.76
C GLU A 233 -17.13 -7.77 -11.50
N MET A 234 -17.07 -8.82 -12.31
CA MET A 234 -15.91 -9.72 -12.40
C MET A 234 -15.23 -9.53 -13.74
N ILE A 235 -13.90 -9.49 -13.74
CA ILE A 235 -13.05 -9.41 -14.92
C ILE A 235 -12.06 -10.55 -14.95
N LEU A 236 -11.52 -10.86 -16.13
CA LEU A 236 -10.37 -11.74 -16.29
C LEU A 236 -9.14 -10.91 -16.66
N ILE A 237 -8.19 -10.83 -15.75
CA ILE A 237 -6.95 -10.10 -15.90
C ILE A 237 -5.94 -11.02 -16.59
N ARG A 238 -5.48 -10.64 -17.77
CA ARG A 238 -4.59 -11.46 -18.59
C ARG A 238 -3.21 -11.60 -17.93
N VAL A 239 -2.76 -12.83 -17.76
CA VAL A 239 -1.39 -13.19 -17.32
C VAL A 239 -0.55 -13.64 -18.51
N THR A 240 -1.10 -14.59 -19.32
CA THR A 240 -0.52 -15.03 -20.59
C THR A 240 -1.62 -15.07 -21.66
N ASP A 241 -1.40 -15.72 -22.78
CA ASP A 241 -2.43 -15.88 -23.81
C ASP A 241 -3.63 -16.69 -23.30
N GLU A 242 -3.42 -17.76 -22.56
CA GLU A 242 -4.44 -18.69 -22.09
C GLU A 242 -4.75 -18.56 -20.60
N TRP A 243 -3.90 -17.85 -19.80
CA TRP A 243 -3.98 -17.75 -18.35
C TRP A 243 -4.48 -16.39 -17.90
N TYR A 244 -5.48 -16.40 -17.02
CA TYR A 244 -6.10 -15.21 -16.49
C TYR A 244 -6.30 -15.32 -14.97
N ASN A 245 -6.13 -14.22 -14.26
CA ASN A 245 -6.58 -14.11 -12.86
C ASN A 245 -8.00 -13.54 -12.83
N ALA A 246 -8.82 -14.04 -11.92
CA ALA A 246 -10.13 -13.47 -11.67
C ALA A 246 -9.99 -12.19 -10.83
N GLY A 247 -10.39 -11.06 -11.38
CA GLY A 247 -10.43 -9.77 -10.70
C GLY A 247 -11.86 -9.36 -10.39
N PHE A 248 -12.07 -8.69 -9.28
CA PHE A 248 -13.37 -8.21 -8.82
C PHE A 248 -13.34 -6.69 -8.70
N LEU A 249 -14.32 -6.01 -9.31
CA LEU A 249 -14.42 -4.55 -9.29
C LEU A 249 -15.56 -4.12 -8.36
N LYS A 250 -15.32 -3.01 -7.64
CA LYS A 250 -16.34 -2.24 -6.91
C LYS A 250 -16.20 -0.77 -7.26
N GLY A 251 -17.30 -0.14 -7.68
CA GLY A 251 -17.28 1.25 -8.13
C GLY A 251 -16.33 1.50 -9.31
N GLY A 252 -16.07 0.48 -10.16
CA GLY A 252 -15.14 0.53 -11.29
C GLY A 252 -13.66 0.38 -10.92
N ALA A 253 -13.31 0.25 -9.65
CA ALA A 253 -11.93 0.02 -9.19
C ALA A 253 -11.70 -1.46 -8.83
N LEU A 254 -10.49 -1.96 -9.08
CA LEU A 254 -10.09 -3.30 -8.67
C LEU A 254 -10.16 -3.39 -7.13
N TYR A 255 -11.03 -4.28 -6.64
CA TYR A 255 -11.28 -4.48 -5.22
C TYR A 255 -10.50 -5.69 -4.69
N ASP A 256 -10.48 -6.77 -5.48
CA ASP A 256 -9.84 -8.02 -5.11
C ASP A 256 -9.37 -8.78 -6.35
N VAL A 257 -8.37 -9.64 -6.19
CA VAL A 257 -7.88 -10.56 -7.22
C VAL A 257 -7.78 -11.93 -6.57
N TRP A 258 -8.43 -12.92 -7.17
CA TRP A 258 -8.30 -14.29 -6.70
C TRP A 258 -6.88 -14.80 -6.95
N GLY A 259 -6.28 -15.48 -5.96
CA GLY A 259 -4.92 -16.03 -6.05
C GLY A 259 -4.75 -17.14 -7.07
N GLY A 260 -5.84 -17.80 -7.47
CA GLY A 260 -5.82 -18.86 -8.48
C GLY A 260 -5.79 -18.35 -9.92
N VAL A 261 -5.75 -19.29 -10.86
CA VAL A 261 -5.66 -19.06 -12.30
C VAL A 261 -6.80 -19.73 -13.02
N LEU A 262 -7.41 -19.01 -13.99
CA LEU A 262 -8.28 -19.58 -15.00
C LEU A 262 -7.44 -19.84 -16.26
N GLU A 263 -7.32 -21.09 -16.65
CA GLU A 263 -6.60 -21.54 -17.85
C GLU A 263 -7.60 -21.99 -18.92
N PHE A 264 -7.64 -21.28 -20.06
CA PHE A 264 -8.50 -21.67 -21.19
C PHE A 264 -7.87 -22.80 -22.01
N THR A 265 -8.70 -23.74 -22.42
CA THR A 265 -8.35 -24.74 -23.43
C THR A 265 -8.82 -24.24 -24.78
N VAL A 266 -7.90 -24.02 -25.72
CA VAL A 266 -8.19 -23.52 -27.07
C VAL A 266 -8.00 -24.62 -28.09
N ASP A 267 -8.99 -24.77 -28.98
CA ASP A 267 -8.90 -25.62 -30.18
C ASP A 267 -9.10 -24.75 -31.40
N SER A 268 -8.11 -24.78 -32.32
CA SER A 268 -8.04 -23.93 -33.51
C SER A 268 -7.97 -22.45 -33.17
N ASP A 269 -9.02 -21.69 -33.17
CA ASP A 269 -9.04 -20.26 -32.83
C ASP A 269 -10.13 -19.93 -31.78
N ARG A 270 -10.58 -20.93 -31.02
CA ARG A 270 -11.71 -20.76 -30.09
C ARG A 270 -11.53 -21.59 -28.83
N ALA A 271 -11.81 -21.00 -27.69
CA ALA A 271 -11.77 -21.73 -26.42
C ALA A 271 -12.94 -22.73 -26.37
N THR A 272 -12.63 -23.98 -26.04
CA THR A 272 -13.60 -25.06 -25.86
C THR A 272 -14.00 -25.26 -24.42
N GLY A 273 -13.18 -24.75 -23.49
CA GLY A 273 -13.41 -24.81 -22.05
C GLY A 273 -12.33 -24.09 -21.29
N PHE A 274 -12.36 -24.25 -19.96
CA PHE A 274 -11.33 -23.76 -19.06
C PHE A 274 -11.26 -24.58 -17.77
N GLU A 275 -10.14 -24.50 -17.08
CA GLU A 275 -9.98 -24.94 -15.71
C GLU A 275 -9.70 -23.75 -14.78
N PHE A 276 -10.39 -23.72 -13.64
CA PHE A 276 -10.04 -22.86 -12.53
C PHE A 276 -9.16 -23.64 -11.56
N ARG A 277 -7.95 -23.17 -11.34
CA ARG A 277 -6.97 -23.72 -10.41
C ARG A 277 -6.78 -22.77 -9.25
N ASP A 278 -6.66 -23.33 -8.06
CA ASP A 278 -6.30 -22.59 -6.85
C ASP A 278 -4.78 -22.32 -6.81
N ASP A 279 -4.31 -21.56 -5.83
CA ASP A 279 -2.89 -21.20 -5.64
C ASP A 279 -1.98 -22.41 -5.34
N ASP A 280 -2.54 -23.55 -4.94
CA ASP A 280 -1.85 -24.85 -4.80
C ASP A 280 -1.91 -25.73 -6.06
N ASP A 281 -2.36 -25.17 -7.20
CA ASP A 281 -2.54 -25.85 -8.50
C ASP A 281 -3.68 -26.91 -8.53
N THR A 282 -4.53 -26.94 -7.50
CA THR A 282 -5.70 -27.83 -7.46
C THR A 282 -6.82 -27.30 -8.35
N VAL A 283 -7.32 -28.11 -9.28
CA VAL A 283 -8.51 -27.74 -10.08
C VAL A 283 -9.76 -27.82 -9.23
N PHE A 284 -10.40 -26.68 -8.99
CA PHE A 284 -11.63 -26.62 -8.20
C PHE A 284 -12.90 -26.40 -9.06
N ALA A 285 -12.75 -25.94 -10.31
CA ALA A 285 -13.89 -25.85 -11.24
C ALA A 285 -13.45 -26.05 -12.70
N ARG A 286 -14.36 -26.54 -13.54
CA ARG A 286 -14.18 -26.69 -14.98
C ARG A 286 -15.31 -26.03 -15.72
N GLY A 287 -14.98 -25.30 -16.78
CA GLY A 287 -15.90 -24.74 -17.73
C GLY A 287 -15.92 -25.53 -19.04
N THR A 288 -17.08 -25.82 -19.55
CA THR A 288 -17.26 -26.40 -20.89
C THR A 288 -18.08 -25.45 -21.74
N ARG A 289 -17.63 -25.15 -22.94
CA ARG A 289 -18.31 -24.23 -23.83
C ARG A 289 -19.69 -24.74 -24.21
N LEU A 290 -20.68 -23.86 -24.28
CA LEU A 290 -22.07 -24.19 -24.57
C LEU A 290 -22.46 -23.97 -26.04
N ASP A 291 -21.71 -23.18 -26.83
CA ASP A 291 -22.02 -22.73 -28.19
C ASP A 291 -20.86 -22.92 -29.20
#